data_435c8a24b7ac32b67f500195f432243c
#
_entry.id   435c8a24b7ac32b67f500195f432243c
#
_cell.length_a   1.000
_cell.length_b   1.000
_cell.length_c   1.000
_cell.angle_alpha   90.00
_cell.angle_beta   90.00
_cell.angle_gamma   90.00
#
_symmetry.space_group_name_H-M   'P 1'
#
loop_
_entity.id
_entity.type
_entity.pdbx_description
1 polymer ?
#
loop_
_entity_poly.entity_id
_entity_poly.type
_entity_poly.pdbx_seq_one_letter_code
_entity_poly.pdbx_strand_id
1 'polypeptide(L)'
;FIRSGKKISLTEEGILLKRRALEILNLEERTLEELKGKEEVVEGTITIGCGEFAAVETLAEICKTYKEKYPLVQIVLHTATADAVYEMMNKGIVDIALFMEPVDTEGLDYIRITDCDHWCVGMRPDDPLAEKEFIKKEDLIGKPLILPERMNVQSELANWFGKDFNKLHIAFISNLGTNAGVMATHGLGYPVSI
;
A
#
# COMPACT_ATOMS: atom_id res chain seq x y z
N PHE A 1 -0.33 -17.08 24.33
CA PHE A 1 -0.57 -18.08 23.27
C PHE A 1 -2.02 -18.50 23.24
N ILE A 2 -2.59 -18.60 22.03
CA ILE A 2 -3.92 -19.18 21.79
C ILE A 2 -3.71 -20.58 21.21
N ARG A 3 -4.39 -21.57 21.80
CA ARG A 3 -4.35 -22.95 21.32
C ARG A 3 -5.69 -23.27 20.65
N SER A 4 -5.65 -23.55 19.35
CA SER A 4 -6.82 -23.96 18.58
C SER A 4 -6.52 -25.30 17.89
N GLY A 5 -6.96 -26.39 18.51
CA GLY A 5 -6.68 -27.74 18.04
C GLY A 5 -5.18 -28.04 18.03
N LYS A 6 -4.64 -28.32 16.82
CA LYS A 6 -3.21 -28.62 16.62
C LYS A 6 -2.35 -27.38 16.32
N LYS A 7 -2.95 -26.19 16.24
CA LYS A 7 -2.24 -24.93 15.97
C LYS A 7 -2.07 -24.11 17.25
N ILE A 8 -0.89 -23.50 17.38
CA ILE A 8 -0.58 -22.53 18.44
C ILE A 8 -0.30 -21.21 17.74
N SER A 9 -1.00 -20.14 18.16
CA SER A 9 -0.78 -18.77 17.72
C SER A 9 -0.47 -17.87 18.92
N LEU A 10 0.11 -16.71 18.66
CA LEU A 10 0.33 -15.70 19.69
C LEU A 10 -0.99 -14.97 19.97
N THR A 11 -1.21 -14.54 21.22
CA THR A 11 -2.17 -13.51 21.58
C THR A 11 -1.64 -12.14 21.13
N GLU A 12 -2.46 -11.10 21.22
CA GLU A 12 -2.01 -9.72 20.92
C GLU A 12 -0.85 -9.31 21.83
N GLU A 13 -0.95 -9.61 23.12
CA GLU A 13 0.14 -9.37 24.08
C GLU A 13 1.38 -10.24 23.77
N GLY A 14 1.17 -11.44 23.25
CA GLY A 14 2.24 -12.32 22.81
C GLY A 14 2.98 -11.78 21.59
N ILE A 15 2.27 -11.15 20.66
CA ILE A 15 2.84 -10.44 19.48
C ILE A 15 3.63 -9.23 19.95
N LEU A 16 3.06 -8.42 20.83
CA LEU A 16 3.73 -7.26 21.44
C LEU A 16 5.01 -7.69 22.17
N LEU A 17 4.92 -8.72 23.00
CA LEU A 17 6.07 -9.23 23.74
C LEU A 17 7.18 -9.73 22.80
N LYS A 18 6.81 -10.46 21.74
CA LYS A 18 7.76 -10.93 20.73
C LYS A 18 8.51 -9.75 20.08
N ARG A 19 7.77 -8.69 19.68
CA ARG A 19 8.38 -7.49 19.11
C ARG A 19 9.37 -6.85 20.07
N ARG A 20 8.96 -6.60 21.31
CA ARG A 20 9.83 -5.99 22.32
C ARG A 20 11.05 -6.87 22.67
N ALA A 21 10.86 -8.18 22.70
CA ALA A 21 11.97 -9.10 22.91
C ALA A 21 13.01 -9.03 21.78
N LEU A 22 12.57 -8.94 20.53
CA LEU A 22 13.46 -8.77 19.38
C LEU A 22 14.21 -7.42 19.42
N GLU A 23 13.52 -6.33 19.78
CA GLU A 23 14.14 -5.00 19.97
C GLU A 23 15.25 -5.04 21.04
N ILE A 24 14.99 -5.70 22.17
CA ILE A 24 15.97 -5.85 23.25
C ILE A 24 17.18 -6.68 22.83
N LEU A 25 16.95 -7.80 22.15
CA LEU A 25 18.03 -8.67 21.68
C LEU A 25 18.91 -7.94 20.64
N ASN A 26 18.29 -7.19 19.71
CA ASN A 26 19.04 -6.39 18.74
C ASN A 26 19.87 -5.29 19.43
N LEU A 27 19.32 -4.64 20.44
CA LEU A 27 20.04 -3.63 21.22
C LEU A 27 21.22 -4.22 21.98
N GLU A 28 21.04 -5.40 22.58
CA GLU A 28 22.13 -6.14 23.25
C GLU A 28 23.27 -6.47 22.26
N GLU A 29 22.93 -7.05 21.11
CA GLU A 29 23.89 -7.43 20.08
C GLU A 29 24.69 -6.21 19.58
N ARG A 30 24.01 -5.14 19.23
CA ARG A 30 24.63 -3.86 18.83
C ARG A 30 25.55 -3.30 19.92
N THR A 31 25.10 -3.29 21.18
CA THR A 31 25.91 -2.82 22.30
C THR A 31 27.19 -3.64 22.45
N LEU A 32 27.09 -4.97 22.28
CA LEU A 32 28.27 -5.85 22.34
C LEU A 32 29.24 -5.61 21.17
N GLU A 33 28.74 -5.29 19.99
CA GLU A 33 29.56 -4.96 18.82
C GLU A 33 30.25 -3.61 18.95
N GLU A 34 29.54 -2.57 19.41
CA GLU A 34 30.11 -1.27 19.73
C GLU A 34 31.26 -1.37 20.75
N LEU A 35 31.09 -2.18 21.81
CA LEU A 35 32.12 -2.41 22.83
C LEU A 35 33.33 -3.14 22.28
N LYS A 36 33.19 -3.93 21.21
CA LYS A 36 34.30 -4.63 20.53
C LYS A 36 35.05 -3.71 19.57
N GLY A 37 34.66 -2.45 19.41
CA GLY A 37 35.30 -1.49 18.51
C GLY A 37 35.18 -1.84 17.03
N LYS A 38 34.20 -2.67 16.66
CA LYS A 38 33.85 -2.91 15.26
C LYS A 38 33.10 -1.70 14.72
N GLU A 39 33.42 -1.28 13.50
CA GLU A 39 32.56 -0.36 12.77
C GLU A 39 31.14 -0.94 12.73
N GLU A 40 30.15 -0.10 13.02
CA GLU A 40 28.74 -0.51 13.06
C GLU A 40 28.32 -0.98 11.65
N VAL A 41 28.30 -2.29 11.44
CA VAL A 41 27.80 -2.88 10.20
C VAL A 41 26.27 -2.84 10.30
N VAL A 42 25.65 -1.88 9.60
CA VAL A 42 24.20 -1.78 9.54
C VAL A 42 23.68 -2.87 8.60
N GLU A 43 23.09 -3.90 9.17
CA GLU A 43 22.46 -5.02 8.47
C GLU A 43 21.10 -5.36 9.08
N GLY A 44 20.34 -6.22 8.43
CA GLY A 44 19.03 -6.67 8.89
C GLY A 44 17.97 -6.47 7.83
N THR A 45 16.70 -6.45 8.25
CA THR A 45 15.54 -6.37 7.35
C THR A 45 14.64 -5.21 7.76
N ILE A 46 14.25 -4.38 6.79
CA ILE A 46 13.20 -3.39 6.93
C ILE A 46 12.01 -3.86 6.11
N THR A 47 10.87 -4.01 6.76
CA THR A 47 9.62 -4.42 6.11
C THR A 47 8.73 -3.21 5.89
N ILE A 48 8.40 -2.93 4.63
CA ILE A 48 7.60 -1.77 4.23
C ILE A 48 6.27 -2.26 3.68
N GLY A 49 5.16 -1.70 4.17
CA GLY A 49 3.83 -1.92 3.63
C GLY A 49 3.37 -0.74 2.77
N CYS A 50 2.79 -0.99 1.61
CA CYS A 50 2.25 0.07 0.77
C CYS A 50 1.10 -0.43 -0.13
N GLY A 51 0.32 0.51 -0.68
CA GLY A 51 -0.58 0.27 -1.79
C GLY A 51 0.10 0.39 -3.16
N GLU A 52 -0.72 0.41 -4.20
CA GLU A 52 -0.29 0.69 -5.58
C GLU A 52 -0.70 2.12 -5.92
N PHE A 53 0.23 3.08 -5.81
CA PHE A 53 0.01 4.50 -6.09
C PHE A 53 1.33 5.21 -6.45
N ALA A 54 1.28 6.42 -6.99
CA ALA A 54 2.44 7.12 -7.56
C ALA A 54 3.56 7.38 -6.54
N ALA A 55 3.26 7.65 -5.28
CA ALA A 55 4.26 7.90 -4.25
C ALA A 55 5.22 6.70 -3.98
N VAL A 56 4.93 5.52 -4.57
CA VAL A 56 5.89 4.39 -4.57
C VAL A 56 7.16 4.74 -5.34
N GLU A 57 7.11 5.66 -6.31
CA GLU A 57 8.31 6.16 -7.00
C GLU A 57 9.26 6.88 -6.03
N THR A 58 8.72 7.78 -5.21
CA THR A 58 9.49 8.44 -4.13
C THR A 58 10.03 7.42 -3.12
N LEU A 59 9.24 6.42 -2.75
CA LEU A 59 9.72 5.33 -1.89
C LEU A 59 10.89 4.58 -2.54
N ALA A 60 10.83 4.31 -3.85
CA ALA A 60 11.91 3.63 -4.56
C ALA A 60 13.22 4.45 -4.58
N GLU A 61 13.13 5.78 -4.74
CA GLU A 61 14.29 6.68 -4.65
C GLU A 61 14.92 6.68 -3.25
N ILE A 62 14.08 6.73 -2.20
CA ILE A 62 14.52 6.63 -0.83
C ILE A 62 15.21 5.29 -0.60
N CYS A 63 14.60 4.19 -1.01
CA CYS A 63 15.16 2.85 -0.89
C CYS A 63 16.50 2.73 -1.63
N LYS A 64 16.62 3.31 -2.83
CA LYS A 64 17.86 3.33 -3.60
C LYS A 64 18.97 4.02 -2.81
N THR A 65 18.73 5.24 -2.36
CA THR A 65 19.70 6.02 -1.58
C THR A 65 20.10 5.30 -0.29
N TYR A 66 19.12 4.68 0.38
CA TYR A 66 19.36 3.92 1.60
C TYR A 66 20.21 2.67 1.35
N LYS A 67 19.94 1.94 0.27
CA LYS A 67 20.71 0.75 -0.13
C LYS A 67 22.15 1.07 -0.56
N GLU A 68 22.39 2.24 -1.15
CA GLU A 68 23.73 2.71 -1.47
C GLU A 68 24.56 2.94 -0.21
N LYS A 69 23.94 3.44 0.86
CA LYS A 69 24.58 3.69 2.15
C LYS A 69 24.70 2.42 3.00
N TYR A 70 23.70 1.55 2.98
CA TYR A 70 23.57 0.36 3.81
C TYR A 70 23.30 -0.89 2.95
N PRO A 71 24.29 -1.39 2.19
CA PRO A 71 24.09 -2.45 1.20
C PRO A 71 23.66 -3.79 1.81
N LEU A 72 23.95 -4.04 3.07
CA LEU A 72 23.61 -5.28 3.77
C LEU A 72 22.17 -5.31 4.32
N VAL A 73 21.48 -4.15 4.35
CA VAL A 73 20.07 -4.12 4.75
C VAL A 73 19.20 -4.70 3.65
N GLN A 74 18.36 -5.66 3.99
CA GLN A 74 17.33 -6.18 3.10
C GLN A 74 16.03 -5.35 3.26
N ILE A 75 15.43 -4.96 2.15
CA ILE A 75 14.10 -4.32 2.15
C ILE A 75 13.08 -5.35 1.66
N VAL A 76 12.03 -5.58 2.45
CA VAL A 76 10.89 -6.43 2.10
C VAL A 76 9.69 -5.52 1.87
N LEU A 77 9.08 -5.61 0.69
CA LEU A 77 7.91 -4.82 0.34
C LEU A 77 6.65 -5.68 0.36
N HIS A 78 5.67 -5.28 1.17
CA HIS A 78 4.33 -5.87 1.19
C HIS A 78 3.35 -4.93 0.50
N THR A 79 2.82 -5.35 -0.65
CA THR A 79 1.77 -4.61 -1.35
C THR A 79 0.41 -5.14 -0.95
N ALA A 80 -0.41 -4.28 -0.37
CA ALA A 80 -1.76 -4.63 0.09
C ALA A 80 -2.66 -3.38 0.19
N THR A 81 -3.94 -3.59 0.51
CA THR A 81 -4.84 -2.48 0.81
C THR A 81 -4.41 -1.74 2.09
N ALA A 82 -4.78 -0.47 2.21
CA ALA A 82 -4.42 0.34 3.38
C ALA A 82 -4.85 -0.32 4.70
N ASP A 83 -6.04 -0.90 4.75
CA ASP A 83 -6.55 -1.56 5.96
C ASP A 83 -5.71 -2.79 6.33
N ALA A 84 -5.31 -3.60 5.32
CA ALA A 84 -4.46 -4.76 5.54
C ALA A 84 -3.05 -4.34 5.99
N VAL A 85 -2.48 -3.29 5.39
CA VAL A 85 -1.17 -2.74 5.81
C VAL A 85 -1.25 -2.19 7.24
N TYR A 86 -2.34 -1.49 7.59
CA TYR A 86 -2.55 -0.99 8.95
C TYR A 86 -2.60 -2.12 9.99
N GLU A 87 -3.31 -3.21 9.66
CA GLU A 87 -3.29 -4.40 10.51
C GLU A 87 -1.90 -5.03 10.62
N MET A 88 -1.12 -5.07 9.54
CA MET A 88 0.26 -5.58 9.56
C MET A 88 1.15 -4.72 10.46
N MET A 89 1.01 -3.39 10.43
CA MET A 89 1.72 -2.49 11.35
C MET A 89 1.35 -2.78 12.81
N ASN A 90 0.07 -2.86 13.13
CA ASN A 90 -0.40 -3.14 14.48
C ASN A 90 0.11 -4.50 15.01
N LYS A 91 0.28 -5.46 14.12
CA LYS A 91 0.85 -6.79 14.43
C LYS A 91 2.38 -6.80 14.44
N GLY A 92 3.05 -5.69 14.15
CA GLY A 92 4.50 -5.61 14.07
C GLY A 92 5.11 -6.45 12.95
N ILE A 93 4.35 -6.70 11.88
CA ILE A 93 4.81 -7.40 10.66
C ILE A 93 5.49 -6.43 9.72
N VAL A 94 5.04 -5.17 9.72
CA VAL A 94 5.53 -4.06 8.91
C VAL A 94 6.13 -3.02 9.84
N ASP A 95 7.33 -2.56 9.54
CA ASP A 95 8.07 -1.56 10.31
C ASP A 95 7.69 -0.14 9.89
N ILE A 96 7.48 0.06 8.59
CA ILE A 96 7.15 1.34 7.97
C ILE A 96 6.00 1.12 7.00
N ALA A 97 5.07 2.06 6.91
CA ALA A 97 4.02 2.00 5.91
C ALA A 97 3.92 3.30 5.11
N LEU A 98 3.62 3.17 3.84
CA LEU A 98 3.25 4.26 2.96
C LEU A 98 1.75 4.20 2.71
N PHE A 99 1.05 5.26 3.14
CA PHE A 99 -0.39 5.37 3.01
C PHE A 99 -0.76 6.58 2.16
N MET A 100 -1.88 6.47 1.48
CA MET A 100 -2.55 7.58 0.85
C MET A 100 -3.67 8.10 1.75
N GLU A 101 -3.73 9.42 1.93
CA GLU A 101 -4.82 10.07 2.66
C GLU A 101 -6.18 9.90 1.91
N PRO A 102 -7.30 9.78 2.63
CA PRO A 102 -7.42 9.85 4.09
C PRO A 102 -7.07 8.54 4.79
N VAL A 103 -6.30 8.61 5.87
CA VAL A 103 -5.91 7.50 6.72
C VAL A 103 -5.94 7.93 8.18
N ASP A 104 -6.29 7.01 9.07
CA ASP A 104 -6.19 7.25 10.50
C ASP A 104 -4.72 7.20 10.93
N THR A 105 -4.25 8.29 11.55
CA THR A 105 -2.87 8.42 12.04
C THR A 105 -2.77 8.38 13.56
N GLU A 106 -3.85 8.03 14.25
CA GLU A 106 -3.84 7.95 15.71
C GLU A 106 -2.82 6.88 16.19
N GLY A 107 -1.91 7.29 17.05
CA GLY A 107 -0.86 6.43 17.59
C GLY A 107 0.30 6.13 16.63
N LEU A 108 0.38 6.82 15.49
CA LEU A 108 1.46 6.69 14.52
C LEU A 108 2.31 7.96 14.48
N ASP A 109 3.63 7.80 14.41
CA ASP A 109 4.53 8.85 13.95
C ASP A 109 4.52 8.86 12.42
N TYR A 110 4.33 10.02 11.79
CA TYR A 110 4.26 10.10 10.34
C TYR A 110 4.94 11.32 9.75
N ILE A 111 5.34 11.19 8.50
CA ILE A 111 5.88 12.27 7.66
C ILE A 111 4.98 12.35 6.42
N ARG A 112 4.54 13.56 6.06
CA ARG A 112 3.83 13.76 4.81
C ARG A 112 4.79 13.86 3.64
N ILE A 113 4.48 13.11 2.59
CA ILE A 113 5.10 13.23 1.28
C ILE A 113 4.23 14.17 0.45
N THR A 114 4.83 15.01 -0.37
CA THR A 114 4.13 16.06 -1.14
C THR A 114 3.59 15.58 -2.49
N ASP A 115 3.82 14.32 -2.84
CA ASP A 115 3.34 13.76 -4.10
C ASP A 115 1.81 13.65 -4.09
N CYS A 116 1.21 13.96 -5.23
CA CYS A 116 -0.22 13.87 -5.43
C CYS A 116 -0.52 12.84 -6.52
N ASP A 117 -1.38 11.91 -6.20
CA ASP A 117 -1.95 11.00 -7.20
C ASP A 117 -3.06 11.69 -8.00
N HIS A 118 -3.20 11.29 -9.24
CA HIS A 118 -4.26 11.73 -10.12
C HIS A 118 -5.21 10.59 -10.44
N TRP A 119 -6.50 10.87 -10.42
CA TRP A 119 -7.47 9.93 -10.91
C TRP A 119 -7.24 9.63 -12.39
N CYS A 120 -7.20 8.38 -12.76
CA CYS A 120 -7.03 7.93 -14.12
C CYS A 120 -8.04 6.84 -14.50
N VAL A 121 -8.20 6.66 -15.79
CA VAL A 121 -9.04 5.61 -16.37
C VAL A 121 -8.17 4.71 -17.21
N GLY A 122 -8.06 3.46 -16.83
CA GLY A 122 -7.36 2.45 -17.62
C GLY A 122 -8.20 1.98 -18.79
N MET A 123 -7.57 1.85 -19.97
CA MET A 123 -8.21 1.38 -21.19
C MET A 123 -7.21 0.75 -22.14
N ARG A 124 -7.69 0.12 -23.18
CA ARG A 124 -6.84 -0.41 -24.22
C ARG A 124 -6.30 0.74 -25.09
N PRO A 125 -5.09 0.59 -25.68
CA PRO A 125 -4.52 1.63 -26.55
C PRO A 125 -5.36 1.92 -27.81
N ASP A 126 -6.15 0.95 -28.26
CA ASP A 126 -7.04 1.05 -29.43
C ASP A 126 -8.45 1.58 -29.07
N ASP A 127 -8.69 1.95 -27.80
CA ASP A 127 -9.97 2.53 -27.39
C ASP A 127 -10.09 3.97 -27.88
N PRO A 128 -11.25 4.40 -28.43
CA PRO A 128 -11.46 5.77 -28.86
C PRO A 128 -11.27 6.82 -27.75
N LEU A 129 -11.45 6.42 -26.47
CA LEU A 129 -11.20 7.31 -25.33
C LEU A 129 -9.70 7.58 -25.10
N ALA A 130 -8.81 6.71 -25.59
CA ALA A 130 -7.37 6.89 -25.46
C ALA A 130 -6.82 8.07 -26.26
N GLU A 131 -7.56 8.58 -27.26
CA GLU A 131 -7.20 9.77 -28.03
C GLU A 131 -7.50 11.09 -27.30
N LYS A 132 -8.24 11.04 -26.18
CA LYS A 132 -8.62 12.21 -25.40
C LYS A 132 -7.51 12.63 -24.46
N GLU A 133 -7.26 13.92 -24.34
CA GLU A 133 -6.33 14.49 -23.37
C GLU A 133 -6.77 14.22 -21.91
N PHE A 134 -8.08 14.22 -21.67
CA PHE A 134 -8.66 13.88 -20.37
C PHE A 134 -10.06 13.28 -20.52
N ILE A 135 -10.42 12.42 -19.56
CA ILE A 135 -11.69 11.73 -19.52
C ILE A 135 -12.68 12.51 -18.62
N LYS A 136 -13.85 12.76 -19.15
CA LYS A 136 -14.96 13.37 -18.40
C LYS A 136 -15.88 12.30 -17.88
N LYS A 137 -16.64 12.60 -16.83
CA LYS A 137 -17.61 11.67 -16.25
C LYS A 137 -18.66 11.18 -17.26
N GLU A 138 -19.06 12.05 -18.20
CA GLU A 138 -20.01 11.74 -19.27
C GLU A 138 -19.49 10.64 -20.21
N ASP A 139 -18.19 10.55 -20.39
CA ASP A 139 -17.54 9.53 -21.24
C ASP A 139 -17.62 8.13 -20.62
N LEU A 140 -17.84 8.05 -19.31
CA LEU A 140 -17.86 6.80 -18.54
C LEU A 140 -19.29 6.29 -18.29
N ILE A 141 -20.32 7.14 -18.50
CA ILE A 141 -21.71 6.71 -18.33
C ILE A 141 -22.03 5.64 -19.38
N GLY A 142 -22.59 4.51 -18.90
CA GLY A 142 -22.93 3.35 -19.74
C GLY A 142 -21.74 2.46 -20.12
N LYS A 143 -20.50 2.81 -19.74
CA LYS A 143 -19.33 1.95 -19.87
C LYS A 143 -19.27 0.96 -18.71
N PRO A 144 -18.76 -0.27 -18.92
CA PRO A 144 -18.49 -1.21 -17.83
C PRO A 144 -17.29 -0.73 -17.02
N LEU A 145 -17.50 -0.26 -15.80
CA LEU A 145 -16.45 0.26 -14.94
C LEU A 145 -15.91 -0.81 -13.99
N ILE A 146 -14.63 -0.69 -13.66
CA ILE A 146 -13.97 -1.45 -12.60
C ILE A 146 -13.61 -0.44 -11.51
N LEU A 147 -14.25 -0.53 -10.36
CA LEU A 147 -14.06 0.43 -9.28
C LEU A 147 -13.23 -0.14 -8.14
N PRO A 148 -12.52 0.73 -7.38
CA PRO A 148 -11.83 0.32 -6.17
C PRO A 148 -12.83 -0.17 -5.10
N GLU A 149 -12.41 -1.17 -4.31
CA GLU A 149 -13.23 -1.72 -3.21
C GLU A 149 -13.36 -0.76 -2.02
N ARG A 150 -12.34 0.06 -1.78
CA ARG A 150 -12.26 0.91 -0.59
C ARG A 150 -13.37 1.96 -0.56
N MET A 151 -14.19 1.95 0.52
CA MET A 151 -15.37 2.80 0.66
C MET A 151 -15.09 4.30 0.58
N ASN A 152 -13.98 4.77 1.17
CA ASN A 152 -13.61 6.19 1.12
C ASN A 152 -13.34 6.62 -0.32
N VAL A 153 -12.66 5.79 -1.09
CA VAL A 153 -12.35 6.01 -2.50
C VAL A 153 -13.62 5.99 -3.35
N GLN A 154 -14.52 5.05 -3.09
CA GLN A 154 -15.83 5.03 -3.75
C GLN A 154 -16.66 6.28 -3.42
N SER A 155 -16.56 6.80 -2.20
CA SER A 155 -17.23 8.03 -1.80
C SER A 155 -16.73 9.25 -2.57
N GLU A 156 -15.43 9.34 -2.84
CA GLU A 156 -14.87 10.40 -3.69
C GLU A 156 -15.39 10.30 -5.13
N LEU A 157 -15.40 9.10 -5.69
CA LEU A 157 -16.00 8.86 -7.02
C LEU A 157 -17.47 9.18 -7.04
N ALA A 158 -18.23 8.80 -6.01
CA ALA A 158 -19.65 9.15 -5.90
C ALA A 158 -19.86 10.65 -5.86
N ASN A 159 -19.01 11.39 -5.15
CA ASN A 159 -19.06 12.86 -5.13
C ASN A 159 -18.74 13.46 -6.51
N TRP A 160 -17.74 12.92 -7.22
CA TRP A 160 -17.40 13.40 -8.56
C TRP A 160 -18.50 13.15 -9.59
N PHE A 161 -19.07 11.96 -9.62
CA PHE A 161 -20.20 11.63 -10.51
C PHE A 161 -21.50 12.33 -10.08
N GLY A 162 -21.67 12.61 -8.78
CA GLY A 162 -22.88 13.21 -8.22
C GLY A 162 -24.10 12.34 -8.49
N LYS A 163 -25.20 12.96 -8.96
CA LYS A 163 -26.46 12.26 -9.27
C LYS A 163 -26.35 11.16 -10.34
N ASP A 164 -25.28 11.17 -11.12
CA ASP A 164 -25.06 10.21 -12.19
C ASP A 164 -24.37 8.92 -11.68
N PHE A 165 -23.87 8.89 -10.45
CA PHE A 165 -23.27 7.72 -9.84
C PHE A 165 -24.18 6.47 -9.89
N ASN A 166 -25.47 6.65 -9.64
CA ASN A 166 -26.46 5.58 -9.69
C ASN A 166 -26.75 5.04 -11.10
N LYS A 167 -26.22 5.70 -12.14
CA LYS A 167 -26.37 5.28 -13.54
C LYS A 167 -25.15 4.51 -14.05
N LEU A 168 -24.12 4.40 -13.22
CA LEU A 168 -22.90 3.70 -13.59
C LEU A 168 -23.14 2.20 -13.70
N HIS A 169 -22.55 1.61 -14.73
CA HIS A 169 -22.49 0.17 -14.88
C HIS A 169 -21.19 -0.34 -14.24
N ILE A 170 -21.24 -0.74 -12.97
CA ILE A 170 -20.09 -1.33 -12.26
C ILE A 170 -20.01 -2.79 -12.64
N ALA A 171 -19.05 -3.14 -13.50
CA ALA A 171 -18.82 -4.51 -13.95
C ALA A 171 -17.99 -5.31 -12.95
N PHE A 172 -17.00 -4.69 -12.33
CA PHE A 172 -16.13 -5.33 -11.34
C PHE A 172 -15.77 -4.36 -10.22
N ILE A 173 -15.40 -4.94 -9.08
CA ILE A 173 -14.76 -4.25 -7.95
C ILE A 173 -13.42 -4.93 -7.72
N SER A 174 -12.34 -4.14 -7.58
CA SER A 174 -10.99 -4.65 -7.34
C SER A 174 -10.37 -3.94 -6.15
N ASN A 175 -9.65 -4.68 -5.32
CA ASN A 175 -8.94 -4.12 -4.18
C ASN A 175 -7.59 -3.47 -4.54
N LEU A 176 -6.97 -3.90 -5.65
CA LEU A 176 -5.71 -3.38 -6.17
C LEU A 176 -5.80 -3.14 -7.69
N GLY A 177 -5.02 -2.17 -8.18
CA GLY A 177 -5.09 -1.70 -9.57
C GLY A 177 -4.52 -2.67 -10.59
N THR A 178 -3.47 -3.43 -10.26
CA THR A 178 -2.78 -4.33 -11.20
C THR A 178 -3.73 -5.32 -11.88
N ASN A 179 -4.56 -6.03 -11.12
CA ASN A 179 -5.51 -6.98 -11.71
C ASN A 179 -6.63 -6.27 -12.49
N ALA A 180 -7.06 -5.09 -12.05
CA ALA A 180 -8.02 -4.28 -12.79
C ALA A 180 -7.45 -3.86 -14.16
N GLY A 181 -6.16 -3.52 -14.22
CA GLY A 181 -5.43 -3.24 -15.46
C GLY A 181 -5.44 -4.45 -16.42
N VAL A 182 -5.19 -5.66 -15.92
CA VAL A 182 -5.27 -6.88 -16.73
C VAL A 182 -6.69 -7.09 -17.29
N MET A 183 -7.73 -6.87 -16.49
CA MET A 183 -9.12 -6.96 -16.97
C MET A 183 -9.39 -5.95 -18.08
N ALA A 184 -8.84 -4.73 -17.98
CA ALA A 184 -8.97 -3.70 -19.03
C ALA A 184 -8.33 -4.14 -20.35
N THR A 185 -7.15 -4.76 -20.33
CA THR A 185 -6.48 -5.24 -21.55
C THR A 185 -7.31 -6.29 -22.29
N HIS A 186 -8.15 -7.03 -21.58
CA HIS A 186 -9.10 -7.99 -22.15
C HIS A 186 -10.46 -7.39 -22.51
N GLY A 187 -10.62 -6.06 -22.40
CA GLY A 187 -11.86 -5.37 -22.76
C GLY A 187 -13.02 -5.62 -21.80
N LEU A 188 -12.74 -6.06 -20.56
CA LEU A 188 -13.78 -6.40 -19.57
C LEU A 188 -14.31 -5.17 -18.83
N GLY A 189 -13.64 -4.04 -18.94
CA GLY A 189 -14.10 -2.79 -18.32
C GLY A 189 -13.00 -1.74 -18.25
N TYR A 190 -13.38 -0.60 -17.71
CA TYR A 190 -12.54 0.59 -17.54
C TYR A 190 -12.22 0.75 -16.05
N PRO A 191 -11.02 0.38 -15.58
CA PRO A 191 -10.64 0.67 -14.21
C PRO A 191 -10.52 2.18 -14.00
N VAL A 192 -11.16 2.64 -12.93
CA VAL A 192 -11.05 4.02 -12.44
C VAL A 192 -10.26 3.95 -11.13
N SER A 193 -9.03 4.43 -11.16
CA SER A 193 -8.10 4.36 -10.04
C SER A 193 -7.17 5.57 -10.03
N ILE A 194 -6.30 5.60 -9.10
CA ILE A 194 -5.21 6.57 -8.96
C ILE A 194 -3.93 5.94 -9.40
#